data_605aeb4ef588cc251be1e8fd72eb382e
#
_entry.id   605aeb4ef588cc251be1e8fd72eb382e
#
_cell.length_a   1.000
_cell.length_b   1.000
_cell.length_c   1.000
_cell.angle_alpha   90.00
_cell.angle_beta   90.00
_cell.angle_gamma   90.00
#
_symmetry.space_group_name_H-M   'P 1'
#
loop_
_entity.id
_entity.type
_entity.pdbx_description
1 polymer ?
#
loop_
_entity_poly.entity_id
_entity_poly.type
_entity_poly.pdbx_seq_one_letter_code
_entity_poly.pdbx_strand_id
1 'polypeptide(L)'
;MKEKKPINIEIGQRVKQERESAGLTQERFSELLGLGEKHISAIECGAVGVSLSSLQKICTVLAIPSDVILFGRSEKNDAGDLAARLELLSPQQYKIANDVLCKLLEAFALNNETE
;
A
#
# COMPACT_ATOMS: atom_id res chain seq x y z
N MET A 1 -16.44 23.59 -4.45
CA MET A 1 -16.19 22.28 -3.82
C MET A 1 -15.03 21.59 -4.52
N LYS A 2 -14.03 21.18 -3.76
CA LYS A 2 -12.91 20.44 -4.34
C LYS A 2 -13.32 19.02 -4.67
N GLU A 3 -13.00 18.58 -5.87
CA GLU A 3 -13.15 17.17 -6.20
C GLU A 3 -12.16 16.33 -5.41
N LYS A 4 -12.63 15.19 -4.94
CA LYS A 4 -11.77 14.23 -4.26
C LYS A 4 -10.91 13.51 -5.29
N LYS A 5 -9.63 13.35 -4.98
CA LYS A 5 -8.73 12.60 -5.86
C LYS A 5 -9.03 11.10 -5.73
N PRO A 6 -9.10 10.36 -6.85
CA PRO A 6 -9.37 8.91 -6.79
C PRO A 6 -8.43 8.16 -5.86
N ILE A 7 -7.15 8.48 -5.86
CA ILE A 7 -6.18 7.83 -4.97
C ILE A 7 -6.50 8.06 -3.49
N ASN A 8 -6.97 9.26 -3.15
CA ASN A 8 -7.32 9.58 -1.77
C ASN A 8 -8.56 8.81 -1.33
N ILE A 9 -9.52 8.63 -2.23
CA ILE A 9 -10.74 7.85 -1.95
C ILE A 9 -10.36 6.39 -1.69
N GLU A 10 -9.53 5.81 -2.54
CA GLU A 10 -9.09 4.41 -2.41
C GLU A 10 -8.31 4.18 -1.12
N ILE A 11 -7.34 5.04 -0.85
CA ILE A 11 -6.53 4.94 0.37
C ILE A 11 -7.41 5.11 1.61
N GLY A 12 -8.31 6.10 1.58
CA GLY A 12 -9.22 6.35 2.70
C GLY A 12 -10.11 5.17 3.01
N GLN A 13 -10.65 4.52 1.99
CA GLN A 13 -11.46 3.31 2.15
C GLN A 13 -10.67 2.17 2.78
N ARG A 14 -9.42 1.99 2.37
CA ARG A 14 -8.55 0.96 2.92
C ARG A 14 -8.20 1.23 4.37
N VAL A 15 -7.92 2.48 4.70
CA VAL A 15 -7.66 2.88 6.11
C VAL A 15 -8.88 2.54 6.97
N LYS A 16 -10.06 2.93 6.53
CA LYS A 16 -11.30 2.65 7.26
C LYS A 16 -11.51 1.15 7.44
N GLN A 17 -11.32 0.39 6.38
CA GLN A 17 -11.49 -1.06 6.38
C GLN A 17 -10.55 -1.74 7.37
N GLU A 18 -9.26 -1.36 7.35
CA GLU A 18 -8.27 -1.92 8.26
C GLU A 18 -8.51 -1.48 9.71
N ARG A 19 -8.96 -0.24 9.91
CA ARG A 19 -9.34 0.24 11.24
C ARG A 19 -10.49 -0.58 11.81
N GLU A 20 -11.54 -0.76 11.02
CA GLU A 20 -12.72 -1.53 11.45
C GLU A 20 -12.37 -2.98 11.71
N SER A 21 -11.53 -3.57 10.86
CA SER A 21 -11.05 -4.95 11.07
C SER A 21 -10.25 -5.11 12.35
N ALA A 22 -9.60 -4.03 12.80
CA ALA A 22 -8.87 -4.02 14.07
C ALA A 22 -9.77 -3.75 15.27
N GLY A 23 -11.07 -3.53 15.05
CA GLY A 23 -12.02 -3.26 16.11
C GLY A 23 -11.91 -1.86 16.71
N LEU A 24 -11.34 -0.91 15.99
CA LEU A 24 -11.12 0.45 16.50
C LEU A 24 -12.18 1.42 16.00
N THR A 25 -12.66 2.29 16.90
CA THR A 25 -13.47 3.44 16.51
C THR A 25 -12.58 4.54 15.95
N GLN A 26 -13.14 5.49 15.22
CA GLN A 26 -12.39 6.66 14.76
C GLN A 26 -11.78 7.42 15.93
N GLU A 27 -12.55 7.57 17.03
CA GLU A 27 -12.07 8.25 18.22
C GLU A 27 -10.82 7.57 18.81
N ARG A 28 -10.91 6.25 19.02
CA ARG A 28 -9.77 5.51 19.59
C ARG A 28 -8.57 5.52 18.64
N PHE A 29 -8.83 5.38 17.36
CA PHE A 29 -7.78 5.42 16.35
C PHE A 29 -7.08 6.78 16.35
N SER A 30 -7.84 7.87 16.45
CA SER A 30 -7.27 9.21 16.50
C SER A 30 -6.37 9.39 17.71
N GLU A 31 -6.78 8.87 18.87
CA GLU A 31 -5.96 8.91 20.08
C GLU A 31 -4.64 8.17 19.90
N LEU A 32 -4.69 6.97 19.33
CA LEU A 32 -3.49 6.15 19.11
C LEU A 32 -2.53 6.78 18.11
N LEU A 33 -3.07 7.47 17.11
CA LEU A 33 -2.26 8.12 16.07
C LEU A 33 -1.76 9.51 16.50
N GLY A 34 -2.39 10.11 17.50
CA GLY A 34 -2.11 11.49 17.87
C GLY A 34 -2.60 12.48 16.83
N LEU A 35 -3.63 12.12 16.08
CA LEU A 35 -4.26 12.97 15.07
C LEU A 35 -5.69 13.29 15.49
N GLY A 36 -6.24 14.42 15.05
CA GLY A 36 -7.62 14.77 15.36
C GLY A 36 -8.61 13.82 14.70
N GLU A 37 -9.74 13.57 15.37
CA GLU A 37 -10.78 12.70 14.83
C GLU A 37 -11.34 13.22 13.51
N LYS A 38 -11.48 14.54 13.37
CA LYS A 38 -11.92 15.15 12.11
C LYS A 38 -10.95 14.88 10.98
N HIS A 39 -9.65 14.86 11.29
CA HIS A 39 -8.62 14.56 10.31
C HIS A 39 -8.71 13.10 9.85
N ILE A 40 -8.93 12.18 10.80
CA ILE A 40 -9.15 10.75 10.48
C ILE A 40 -10.37 10.60 9.58
N SER A 41 -11.47 11.26 9.93
CA SER A 41 -12.70 11.23 9.14
C SER A 41 -12.44 11.75 7.72
N ALA A 42 -11.69 12.84 7.60
CA ALA A 42 -11.36 13.42 6.29
C ALA A 42 -10.50 12.48 5.44
N ILE A 43 -9.56 11.77 6.07
CA ILE A 43 -8.74 10.76 5.38
C ILE A 43 -9.63 9.63 4.89
N GLU A 44 -10.47 9.09 5.77
CA GLU A 44 -11.29 7.91 5.46
C GLU A 44 -12.33 8.17 4.38
N CYS A 45 -12.84 9.40 4.29
CA CYS A 45 -13.79 9.75 3.23
C CYS A 45 -13.11 10.25 1.94
N GLY A 46 -11.79 10.30 1.92
CA GLY A 46 -11.04 10.70 0.72
C GLY A 46 -10.98 12.19 0.47
N ALA A 47 -11.40 13.01 1.46
CA ALA A 47 -11.37 14.46 1.33
C ALA A 47 -9.94 15.02 1.32
N VAL A 48 -9.02 14.34 2.02
CA VAL A 48 -7.60 14.72 2.08
C VAL A 48 -6.74 13.49 1.88
N GLY A 49 -5.50 13.70 1.47
CA GLY A 49 -4.51 12.63 1.34
C GLY A 49 -3.85 12.33 2.66
N VAL A 50 -3.10 11.24 2.70
CA VAL A 50 -2.33 10.80 3.86
C VAL A 50 -0.89 11.22 3.66
N SER A 51 -0.32 11.96 4.62
CA SER A 51 1.10 12.26 4.59
C SER A 51 1.91 10.98 4.85
N LEU A 52 3.17 10.98 4.46
CA LEU A 52 4.04 9.82 4.71
C LEU A 52 4.18 9.53 6.20
N SER A 53 4.28 10.58 7.03
CA SER A 53 4.35 10.39 8.49
C SER A 53 3.08 9.79 9.06
N SER A 54 1.91 10.22 8.56
CA SER A 54 0.63 9.64 8.97
C SER A 54 0.51 8.20 8.51
N LEU A 55 0.96 7.89 7.29
CA LEU A 55 0.97 6.52 6.79
C LEU A 55 1.81 5.60 7.67
N GLN A 56 3.01 6.05 8.09
CA GLN A 56 3.85 5.28 9.01
C GLN A 56 3.11 4.98 10.32
N LYS A 57 2.47 5.99 10.90
CA LYS A 57 1.72 5.84 12.14
C LYS A 57 0.56 4.87 11.98
N ILE A 58 -0.19 4.99 10.91
CA ILE A 58 -1.32 4.10 10.60
C ILE A 58 -0.85 2.65 10.52
N CYS A 59 0.20 2.41 9.75
CA CYS A 59 0.72 1.05 9.58
C CYS A 59 1.28 0.48 10.87
N THR A 60 1.92 1.31 11.69
CA THR A 60 2.44 0.88 12.99
C THR A 60 1.31 0.51 13.95
N VAL A 61 0.29 1.37 14.06
CA VAL A 61 -0.84 1.15 14.97
C VAL A 61 -1.66 -0.08 14.55
N LEU A 62 -1.88 -0.24 13.26
CA LEU A 62 -2.68 -1.36 12.73
C LEU A 62 -1.85 -2.63 12.53
N ALA A 63 -0.53 -2.55 12.68
CA ALA A 63 0.40 -3.66 12.46
C ALA A 63 0.26 -4.27 11.06
N ILE A 64 0.18 -3.40 10.05
CA ILE A 64 0.06 -3.82 8.65
C ILE A 64 1.18 -3.19 7.82
N PRO A 65 1.59 -3.85 6.72
CA PRO A 65 2.55 -3.23 5.82
C PRO A 65 1.90 -2.09 5.00
N SER A 66 2.70 -1.12 4.59
CA SER A 66 2.21 0.05 3.86
C SER A 66 1.57 -0.29 2.52
N ASP A 67 1.99 -1.37 1.88
CA ASP A 67 1.41 -1.79 0.61
C ASP A 67 -0.07 -2.17 0.72
N VAL A 68 -0.52 -2.62 1.89
CA VAL A 68 -1.94 -2.89 2.14
C VAL A 68 -2.77 -1.61 1.99
N ILE A 69 -2.26 -0.49 2.50
CA ILE A 69 -2.94 0.81 2.40
C ILE A 69 -2.80 1.38 0.97
N LEU A 70 -1.62 1.29 0.39
CA LEU A 70 -1.34 1.90 -0.91
C LEU A 70 -1.94 1.13 -2.09
N PHE A 71 -1.96 -0.19 -2.01
CA PHE A 71 -2.37 -1.04 -3.13
C PHE A 71 -3.52 -1.99 -2.81
N GLY A 72 -3.86 -2.13 -1.53
CA GLY A 72 -4.89 -3.05 -1.09
C GLY A 72 -4.37 -4.48 -0.89
N ARG A 73 -5.18 -5.29 -0.23
CA ARG A 73 -4.90 -6.72 -0.12
C ARG A 73 -5.25 -7.37 -1.43
N SER A 74 -4.33 -8.08 -2.02
CA SER A 74 -4.55 -8.73 -3.29
C SER A 74 -4.54 -10.25 -3.13
N GLU A 75 -5.22 -10.93 -4.03
CA GLU A 75 -5.00 -12.35 -4.23
C GLU A 75 -3.66 -12.46 -4.91
N LYS A 76 -2.65 -12.81 -4.13
CA LYS A 76 -1.28 -12.76 -4.62
C LYS A 76 -0.89 -14.05 -5.29
N ASN A 77 -0.12 -13.90 -6.34
CA ASN A 77 0.71 -14.97 -6.86
C ASN A 77 1.64 -15.44 -5.73
N ASP A 78 2.02 -16.70 -5.75
CA ASP A 78 2.94 -17.23 -4.75
C ASP A 78 4.38 -16.80 -5.08
N ALA A 79 4.74 -15.61 -4.61
CA ALA A 79 6.07 -15.07 -4.83
C ALA A 79 7.15 -15.90 -4.12
N GLY A 80 6.79 -16.63 -3.07
CA GLY A 80 7.74 -17.48 -2.35
C GLY A 80 8.27 -18.62 -3.22
N ASP A 81 7.43 -19.19 -4.07
CA ASP A 81 7.84 -20.25 -4.99
C ASP A 81 8.87 -19.72 -6.01
N LEU A 82 8.61 -18.55 -6.57
CA LEU A 82 9.54 -17.93 -7.50
C LEU A 82 10.86 -17.57 -6.84
N ALA A 83 10.81 -17.01 -5.62
CA ALA A 83 12.01 -16.68 -4.86
C ALA A 83 12.86 -17.92 -4.60
N ALA A 84 12.23 -19.04 -4.23
CA ALA A 84 12.93 -20.29 -4.01
C ALA A 84 13.65 -20.78 -5.26
N ARG A 85 13.04 -20.64 -6.42
CA ARG A 85 13.66 -21.00 -7.70
C ARG A 85 14.87 -20.11 -8.01
N LEU A 86 14.75 -18.82 -7.73
CA LEU A 86 15.84 -17.87 -7.97
C LEU A 86 17.04 -18.16 -7.07
N GLU A 87 16.80 -18.63 -5.85
CA GLU A 87 17.85 -18.97 -4.90
C GLU A 87 18.72 -20.15 -5.35
N LEU A 88 18.19 -21.01 -6.21
CA LEU A 88 18.91 -22.17 -6.73
C LEU A 88 19.89 -21.81 -7.86
N LEU A 89 19.79 -20.60 -8.39
CA LEU A 89 20.64 -20.13 -9.46
C LEU A 89 22.05 -19.78 -8.97
N SER A 90 23.06 -19.98 -9.82
CA SER A 90 24.38 -19.46 -9.55
C SER A 90 24.33 -17.92 -9.55
N PRO A 91 25.32 -17.24 -8.92
CA PRO A 91 25.34 -15.77 -8.94
C PRO A 91 25.28 -15.18 -10.37
N GLN A 92 25.96 -15.83 -11.31
CA GLN A 92 25.96 -15.39 -12.71
C GLN A 92 24.58 -15.56 -13.35
N GLN A 93 23.95 -16.71 -13.12
CA GLN A 93 22.60 -16.97 -13.63
C GLN A 93 21.59 -16.01 -13.00
N TYR A 94 21.71 -15.76 -11.70
CA TYR A 94 20.83 -14.84 -11.00
C TYR A 94 20.92 -13.43 -11.59
N LYS A 95 22.14 -12.97 -11.89
CA LYS A 95 22.35 -11.66 -12.50
C LYS A 95 21.62 -11.55 -13.83
N ILE A 96 21.72 -12.59 -14.67
CA ILE A 96 21.04 -12.62 -15.97
C ILE A 96 19.52 -12.58 -15.78
N ALA A 97 19.00 -13.39 -14.86
CA ALA A 97 17.57 -13.44 -14.57
C ALA A 97 17.07 -12.08 -14.08
N ASN A 98 17.84 -11.43 -13.21
CA ASN A 98 17.49 -10.11 -12.67
C ASN A 98 17.50 -9.05 -13.78
N ASP A 99 18.48 -9.07 -14.66
CA ASP A 99 18.57 -8.13 -15.78
C ASP A 99 17.34 -8.26 -16.71
N VAL A 100 16.96 -9.49 -17.02
CA VAL A 100 15.75 -9.76 -17.83
C VAL A 100 14.49 -9.26 -17.14
N LEU A 101 14.37 -9.54 -15.84
CA LEU A 101 13.21 -9.10 -15.06
C LEU A 101 13.12 -7.58 -15.02
N CYS A 102 14.24 -6.88 -14.84
CA CYS A 102 14.26 -5.42 -14.83
C CYS A 102 13.77 -4.85 -16.17
N LYS A 103 14.18 -5.44 -17.28
CA LYS A 103 13.71 -5.04 -18.60
C LYS A 103 12.21 -5.28 -18.77
N LEU A 104 11.73 -6.40 -18.26
CA LEU A 104 10.31 -6.73 -18.32
C LEU A 104 9.47 -5.74 -17.51
N LEU A 105 9.93 -5.40 -16.32
CA LEU A 105 9.23 -4.42 -15.46
C LEU A 105 9.20 -3.04 -16.11
N GLU A 106 10.28 -2.66 -16.77
CA GLU A 106 10.36 -1.42 -17.54
C GLU A 106 9.31 -1.40 -18.66
N ALA A 107 9.18 -2.51 -19.38
CA ALA A 107 8.19 -2.64 -20.45
C ALA A 107 6.75 -2.54 -19.90
N PHE A 108 6.49 -3.15 -18.76
CA PHE A 108 5.17 -3.07 -18.10
C PHE A 108 4.83 -1.62 -17.72
N ALA A 109 5.81 -0.88 -17.20
CA ALA A 109 5.62 0.51 -16.81
C ALA A 109 5.29 1.39 -18.02
N LEU A 110 5.94 1.16 -19.16
CA LEU A 110 5.68 1.89 -20.40
C LEU A 110 4.26 1.61 -20.91
N ASN A 111 3.83 0.36 -20.86
CA ASN A 111 2.47 0.01 -21.27
C ASN A 111 1.42 0.68 -20.40
N ASN A 112 1.65 0.76 -19.10
CA ASN A 112 0.73 1.43 -18.19
C ASN A 112 0.64 2.93 -18.45
N GLU A 113 1.73 3.55 -18.89
CA GLU A 113 1.77 4.97 -19.21
C GLU A 113 1.02 5.31 -20.49
N THR A 114 0.89 4.35 -21.41
CA THR A 114 0.24 4.57 -22.70
C THR A 114 -1.26 4.28 -22.68
N GLU A 115 -1.75 3.75 -21.59
CA GLU A 115 -3.21 3.54 -21.40
C GLU A 115 -3.91 4.78 -20.78
#